data_86db675ec38f0ab124e023cd76559a23
#
_entry.id   86db675ec38f0ab124e023cd76559a23
#
_cell.length_a   1.000
_cell.length_b   1.000
_cell.length_c   1.000
_cell.angle_alpha   90.00
_cell.angle_beta   90.00
_cell.angle_gamma   90.00
#
_symmetry.space_group_name_H-M   'P 1'
#
loop_
_entity.id
_entity.type
_entity.pdbx_description
1 polymer ?
#
loop_
_entity_poly.entity_id
_entity_poly.type
_entity_poly.pdbx_seq_one_letter_code
_entity_poly.pdbx_strand_id
1 'polypeptide(L)' 'MSQLDFENIDGDLTIKGYNAGVSITCQTKGSYDYGTYDLSKSEVEQVIRFLQEWKFNN' A
#
# COMPACT_ATOMS: atom_id res chain seq x y z
N MET A 1 13.53 -0.82 8.77
CA MET A 1 12.69 -0.46 7.62
C MET A 1 12.05 -1.71 7.06
N SER A 2 10.77 -1.66 6.77
CA SER A 2 10.04 -2.82 6.25
C SER A 2 9.50 -2.52 4.86
N GLN A 3 9.40 -3.56 4.07
CA GLN A 3 8.86 -3.49 2.72
C GLN A 3 8.03 -4.71 2.42
N LEU A 4 6.92 -4.52 1.74
CA LEU A 4 6.02 -5.59 1.37
C LEU A 4 5.70 -5.46 -0.12
N ASP A 5 5.87 -6.54 -0.86
CA ASP A 5 5.66 -6.56 -2.31
C ASP A 5 4.61 -7.59 -2.67
N PHE A 6 3.72 -7.21 -3.58
CA PHE A 6 2.72 -8.09 -4.15
C PHE A 6 2.81 -8.03 -5.67
N GLU A 7 2.65 -9.16 -6.33
CA GLU A 7 2.63 -9.25 -7.78
C GLU A 7 1.56 -10.23 -8.20
N ASN A 8 0.74 -9.84 -9.18
CA ASN A 8 -0.25 -10.72 -9.76
C ASN A 8 -0.50 -10.32 -11.22
N ILE A 9 -1.53 -10.90 -11.85
CA ILE A 9 -1.80 -10.63 -13.27
C ILE A 9 -2.25 -9.19 -13.52
N ASP A 10 -2.73 -8.50 -12.49
CA ASP A 10 -3.20 -7.11 -12.62
C ASP A 10 -2.06 -6.09 -12.50
N GLY A 11 -0.96 -6.47 -11.85
CA GLY A 11 0.16 -5.57 -11.67
C GLY A 11 0.95 -5.84 -10.41
N ASP A 12 1.70 -4.82 -10.00
CA ASP A 12 2.59 -4.88 -8.84
C ASP A 12 2.19 -3.82 -7.83
N LEU A 13 2.31 -4.16 -6.54
CA LEU A 13 2.09 -3.23 -5.44
C LEU A 13 3.27 -3.34 -4.48
N THR A 14 3.87 -2.21 -4.14
CA THR A 14 4.96 -2.14 -3.17
C THR A 14 4.59 -1.20 -2.04
N ILE A 15 4.76 -1.65 -0.82
CA ILE A 15 4.53 -0.85 0.39
C ILE A 15 5.85 -0.74 1.14
N LYS A 16 6.30 0.49 1.39
CA LYS A 16 7.55 0.74 2.12
C LYS A 16 7.28 1.58 3.35
N GLY A 17 7.86 1.17 4.48
CA GLY A 17 7.77 1.93 5.71
C GLY A 17 8.94 2.88 5.89
N TYR A 18 8.66 4.10 6.32
CA TYR A 18 9.64 5.14 6.63
C TYR A 18 9.33 5.73 8.00
N ASN A 19 10.22 6.56 8.52
CA ASN A 19 9.99 7.20 9.83
C ASN A 19 8.77 8.11 9.84
N ALA A 20 8.49 8.77 8.72
CA ALA A 20 7.40 9.74 8.62
C ALA A 20 6.07 9.12 8.19
N GLY A 21 6.07 7.89 7.70
CA GLY A 21 4.86 7.26 7.21
C GLY A 21 5.15 6.08 6.29
N VAL A 22 4.25 5.84 5.36
CA VAL A 22 4.30 4.68 4.47
C VAL A 22 4.09 5.14 3.02
N SER A 23 4.89 4.59 2.10
CA SER A 23 4.75 4.84 0.67
C SER A 23 4.13 3.62 0.01
N ILE A 24 3.11 3.82 -0.81
CA ILE A 24 2.47 2.76 -1.59
C ILE A 24 2.65 3.07 -3.07
N THR A 25 3.26 2.14 -3.79
CA THR A 25 3.50 2.27 -5.22
C THR A 25 2.78 1.16 -5.96
N CYS A 26 2.02 1.53 -7.00
CA CYS A 26 1.27 0.58 -7.82
C CYS A 26 1.70 0.72 -9.28
N GLN A 27 1.78 -0.41 -9.99
CA GLN A 27 2.05 -0.42 -11.42
C GLN A 27 1.15 -1.46 -12.08
N THR A 28 0.38 -1.02 -13.08
CA THR A 28 -0.50 -1.92 -13.84
C THR A 28 0.33 -2.78 -14.78
N LYS A 29 -0.02 -4.05 -14.89
CA LYS A 29 0.65 -4.98 -15.80
C LYS A 29 0.58 -4.49 -17.24
N GLY A 30 1.73 -4.49 -17.93
CA GLY A 30 1.81 -4.03 -19.31
C GLY A 30 1.95 -2.52 -19.47
N SER A 31 1.98 -1.78 -18.38
CA SER A 31 2.18 -0.32 -18.39
C SER A 31 3.57 0.04 -17.89
N TYR A 32 4.14 1.10 -18.42
CA TYR A 32 5.39 1.67 -17.88
C TYR A 32 5.12 2.72 -16.81
N ASP A 33 3.87 3.16 -16.69
CA ASP A 33 3.50 4.17 -15.70
C ASP A 33 3.24 3.52 -14.35
N TYR A 34 3.57 4.25 -13.30
CA TYR A 34 3.27 3.83 -11.93
C TYR A 34 2.80 5.03 -11.13
N GLY A 35 2.04 4.76 -10.07
CA GLY A 35 1.58 5.78 -9.15
C GLY A 35 2.09 5.51 -7.75
N THR A 36 2.44 6.59 -7.04
CA THR A 36 2.90 6.49 -5.66
C THR A 36 2.07 7.42 -4.80
N TYR A 37 1.66 6.95 -3.63
CA TYR A 37 0.98 7.74 -2.63
C TYR A 37 1.69 7.59 -1.29
N ASP A 38 2.01 8.71 -0.67
CA ASP A 38 2.67 8.70 0.64
C ASP A 38 1.63 8.95 1.73
N LEU A 39 1.49 7.98 2.62
CA LEU A 39 0.57 8.05 3.75
C LEU A 39 1.28 8.59 4.97
N SER A 40 0.69 9.62 5.61
CA SER A 40 1.16 10.09 6.91
C SER A 40 0.83 9.05 7.98
N LYS A 41 1.39 9.23 9.19
CA LYS A 41 1.10 8.33 10.31
C LYS A 41 -0.40 8.28 10.62
N SER A 42 -1.07 9.43 10.55
CA SER A 42 -2.51 9.50 10.78
C SER A 42 -3.29 8.72 9.73
N GLU A 43 -2.91 8.86 8.47
CA GLU A 43 -3.56 8.13 7.38
C GLU A 43 -3.31 6.63 7.49
N VAL A 44 -2.11 6.22 7.90
CA VAL A 44 -1.79 4.81 8.13
C VAL A 44 -2.73 4.22 9.19
N GLU A 45 -2.96 4.95 10.28
CA GLU A 45 -3.88 4.48 11.33
C GLU A 45 -5.30 4.29 10.80
N GLN A 46 -5.75 5.19 9.94
CA GLN A 46 -7.07 5.08 9.32
C GLN A 46 -7.17 3.85 8.41
N VAL A 47 -6.12 3.59 7.64
CA VAL A 47 -6.06 2.40 6.78
C VAL A 47 -6.07 1.12 7.62
N ILE A 48 -5.32 1.10 8.72
CA ILE A 48 -5.29 -0.06 9.62
C ILE A 48 -6.69 -0.36 10.14
N ARG A 49 -7.42 0.66 10.61
CA ARG A 49 -8.78 0.47 11.11
C ARG A 49 -9.71 -0.05 10.02
N PHE A 50 -9.62 0.54 8.85
CA PHE A 50 -10.45 0.12 7.72
C PHE A 50 -10.22 -1.35 7.40
N LEU A 51 -8.97 -1.78 7.31
CA LEU A 51 -8.63 -3.15 6.97
C LEU A 51 -9.02 -4.12 8.09
N GLN A 52 -8.88 -3.72 9.35
CA GLN A 52 -9.28 -4.55 10.48
C GLN A 52 -10.80 -4.76 10.48
N GLU A 53 -11.58 -3.70 10.23
CA GLU A 53 -13.04 -3.80 10.14
C GLU A 53 -13.45 -4.70 8.98
N TRP A 54 -12.83 -4.53 7.83
CA TRP A 54 -13.10 -5.37 6.66
C TRP A 54 -12.84 -6.84 6.99
N LYS A 55 -11.69 -7.12 7.59
CA LYS A 55 -11.31 -8.50 7.93
C LYS A 55 -12.27 -9.10 8.95
N PHE A 56 -12.71 -8.31 9.93
CA PHE A 56 -13.64 -8.77 10.96
C PHE A 56 -14.99 -9.16 10.35
N ASN A 57 -15.46 -8.40 9.36
CA ASN A 57 -16.76 -8.63 8.73
C ASN A 57 -16.72 -9.64 7.57
N ASN A 58 -15.56 -10.10 7.21
CA ASN A 58 -15.38 -11.05 6.12
C ASN A 58 -14.53 -12.23 6.58
#